data_e547d6979fd2d5953c8c6b3604dc6f57
#
_entry.id   e547d6979fd2d5953c8c6b3604dc6f57
#
_cell.length_a   1.000
_cell.length_b   1.000
_cell.length_c   1.000
_cell.angle_alpha   90.00
_cell.angle_beta   90.00
_cell.angle_gamma   90.00
#
_symmetry.space_group_name_H-M   'P 1'
#
loop_
_entity.id
_entity.type
_entity.pdbx_description
1 polymer ?
#
loop_
_entity_poly.entity_id
_entity_poly.type
_entity_poly.pdbx_seq_one_letter_code
_entity_poly.pdbx_strand_id
1 'polypeptide(L)'
;MLLLLLKWYLKYYISTYMDNRPSKGNFLEILLRSSKTVFSVQDVALLWGESESTTITNRLKKYIRAGKLLRVRHGLYAKDENYDRYELATRIYTPSYIGFETVLTREGVSFQYYGNIFVASYLNREIEANGQKITYVRMKRSVLSDTTGINHVNGVAWATKERAFLDRLYVTKEYHFDNLNVLDWDKVFEILTVYENKRLEKQVKKYHRNFVNTQ
;
A
#
# COMPACT_ATOMS: atom_id res chain seq x y z
N MET A 1 16.83 10.57 48.85
CA MET A 1 15.57 11.17 48.34
C MET A 1 15.45 11.04 46.80
N LEU A 2 16.49 11.40 46.05
CA LEU A 2 16.47 11.33 44.58
C LEU A 2 16.31 9.91 43.98
N LEU A 3 16.96 8.92 44.57
CA LEU A 3 16.87 7.49 44.14
C LEU A 3 15.49 6.87 44.39
N LEU A 4 14.75 7.30 45.37
CA LEU A 4 13.37 6.85 45.67
C LEU A 4 12.39 7.46 44.67
N LEU A 5 12.57 8.73 44.28
CA LEU A 5 11.78 9.41 43.24
C LEU A 5 12.01 8.79 41.84
N LEU A 6 13.28 8.45 41.52
CA LEU A 6 13.60 7.77 40.26
C LEU A 6 12.99 6.36 40.21
N LYS A 7 13.05 5.60 41.27
CA LYS A 7 12.39 4.27 41.38
C LYS A 7 10.87 4.36 41.28
N TRP A 8 10.28 5.39 41.88
CA TRP A 8 8.83 5.62 41.81
C TRP A 8 8.42 6.08 40.41
N TYR A 9 9.20 6.99 39.79
CA TYR A 9 8.97 7.45 38.42
C TYR A 9 9.15 6.30 37.39
N LEU A 10 10.19 5.48 37.50
CA LEU A 10 10.37 4.29 36.68
C LEU A 10 9.23 3.28 36.87
N LYS A 11 8.81 3.05 38.12
CA LYS A 11 7.69 2.14 38.40
C LYS A 11 6.35 2.66 37.89
N TYR A 12 6.12 3.98 37.99
CA TYR A 12 4.95 4.65 37.42
C TYR A 12 4.98 4.65 35.89
N TYR A 13 6.13 4.95 35.27
CA TYR A 13 6.32 4.92 33.83
C TYR A 13 6.19 3.50 33.24
N ILE A 14 6.79 2.51 33.90
CA ILE A 14 6.67 1.10 33.52
C ILE A 14 5.23 0.62 33.71
N SER A 15 4.56 0.96 34.79
CA SER A 15 3.16 0.59 35.05
C SER A 15 2.21 1.24 34.05
N THR A 16 2.40 2.52 33.74
CA THR A 16 1.50 3.26 32.81
C THR A 16 1.72 2.89 31.35
N TYR A 17 2.93 2.53 30.95
CA TYR A 17 3.27 2.22 29.56
C TYR A 17 3.46 0.72 29.26
N MET A 18 3.73 -0.11 30.26
CA MET A 18 3.86 -1.56 30.07
C MET A 18 2.61 -2.37 30.43
N ASP A 19 1.61 -1.79 31.09
CA ASP A 19 0.37 -2.48 31.42
C ASP A 19 -0.68 -2.43 30.29
N ASN A 20 -0.26 -1.98 29.10
CA ASN A 20 -1.06 -2.05 27.88
C ASN A 20 -0.89 -3.39 27.14
N ARG A 21 -0.39 -4.44 27.79
CA ARG A 21 -0.49 -5.79 27.24
C ARG A 21 -1.96 -6.18 27.23
N PRO A 22 -2.51 -6.52 26.06
CA PRO A 22 -3.90 -6.93 26.00
C PRO A 22 -4.12 -8.08 26.98
N SER A 23 -5.12 -7.97 27.84
CA SER A 23 -5.55 -9.07 28.70
C SER A 23 -5.81 -10.31 27.83
N LYS A 24 -5.59 -11.52 28.36
CA LYS A 24 -5.65 -12.80 27.61
C LYS A 24 -6.94 -13.01 26.78
N GLY A 25 -7.97 -12.16 26.91
CA GLY A 25 -9.24 -12.20 26.17
C GLY A 25 -9.33 -11.26 24.94
N ASN A 26 -8.51 -10.19 24.85
CA ASN A 26 -8.75 -9.08 23.92
C ASN A 26 -7.94 -9.11 22.60
N PHE A 27 -7.13 -10.12 22.37
CA PHE A 27 -6.28 -10.17 21.17
C PHE A 27 -7.05 -10.13 19.84
N LEU A 28 -8.18 -10.82 19.76
CA LEU A 28 -9.02 -10.78 18.57
C LEU A 28 -9.71 -9.41 18.43
N GLU A 29 -10.23 -8.87 19.52
CA GLU A 29 -10.89 -7.57 19.53
C GLU A 29 -9.98 -6.44 19.03
N ILE A 30 -8.70 -6.46 19.39
CA ILE A 30 -7.71 -5.50 18.90
C ILE A 30 -7.60 -5.54 17.38
N LEU A 31 -7.57 -6.73 16.77
CA LEU A 31 -7.56 -6.87 15.33
C LEU A 31 -8.87 -6.37 14.71
N LEU A 32 -10.01 -6.73 15.29
CA LEU A 32 -11.33 -6.35 14.79
C LEU A 32 -11.56 -4.82 14.86
N ARG A 33 -11.04 -4.15 15.88
CA ARG A 33 -11.12 -2.69 16.04
C ARG A 33 -10.12 -1.90 15.20
N SER A 34 -9.07 -2.54 14.67
CA SER A 34 -8.10 -1.87 13.80
C SER A 34 -8.79 -1.31 12.55
N SER A 35 -8.30 -0.20 12.00
CA SER A 35 -8.73 0.31 10.70
C SER A 35 -8.24 -0.57 9.54
N LYS A 36 -7.19 -1.38 9.75
CA LYS A 36 -6.68 -2.33 8.77
C LYS A 36 -7.66 -3.48 8.60
N THR A 37 -7.80 -3.98 7.37
CA THR A 37 -8.60 -5.16 7.03
C THR A 37 -7.74 -6.38 6.79
N VAL A 38 -6.46 -6.17 6.40
CA VAL A 38 -5.47 -7.22 6.16
C VAL A 38 -4.27 -7.03 7.09
N PHE A 39 -3.76 -8.11 7.67
CA PHE A 39 -2.66 -8.11 8.64
C PHE A 39 -1.56 -9.06 8.22
N SER A 40 -0.32 -8.61 8.29
CA SER A 40 0.86 -9.48 8.33
C SER A 40 1.10 -9.96 9.77
N VAL A 41 1.94 -10.99 9.93
CA VAL A 41 2.40 -11.42 11.27
C VAL A 41 3.07 -10.26 12.02
N GLN A 42 3.79 -9.38 11.33
CA GLN A 42 4.44 -8.21 11.91
C GLN A 42 3.42 -7.17 12.40
N ASP A 43 2.35 -6.90 11.63
CA ASP A 43 1.26 -6.01 12.09
C ASP A 43 0.63 -6.56 13.38
N VAL A 44 0.39 -7.86 13.42
CA VAL A 44 -0.20 -8.52 14.60
C VAL A 44 0.76 -8.45 15.79
N ALA A 45 2.07 -8.65 15.57
CA ALA A 45 3.10 -8.51 16.59
C ALA A 45 3.06 -7.12 17.24
N LEU A 46 3.00 -6.07 16.41
CA LEU A 46 2.91 -4.68 16.88
C LEU A 46 1.61 -4.41 17.66
N LEU A 47 0.47 -4.85 17.11
CA LEU A 47 -0.84 -4.63 17.72
C LEU A 47 -1.01 -5.38 19.07
N TRP A 48 -0.40 -6.55 19.20
CA TRP A 48 -0.50 -7.37 20.40
C TRP A 48 0.61 -7.10 21.42
N GLY A 49 1.65 -6.33 21.04
CA GLY A 49 2.85 -6.17 21.86
C GLY A 49 3.59 -7.49 22.10
N GLU A 50 3.51 -8.41 21.14
CA GLU A 50 4.08 -9.76 21.23
C GLU A 50 5.25 -9.90 20.25
N SER A 51 6.40 -10.33 20.75
CA SER A 51 7.63 -10.48 19.94
C SER A 51 7.83 -11.90 19.39
N GLU A 52 7.20 -12.90 20.02
CA GLU A 52 7.38 -14.29 19.65
C GLU A 52 6.46 -14.70 18.47
N SER A 53 7.04 -14.86 17.29
CA SER A 53 6.33 -15.19 16.05
C SER A 53 5.57 -16.52 16.12
N THR A 54 6.09 -17.52 16.86
CA THR A 54 5.42 -18.82 17.06
C THR A 54 4.15 -18.69 17.87
N THR A 55 4.18 -17.89 18.93
CA THR A 55 3.00 -17.59 19.77
C THR A 55 1.91 -16.88 18.96
N ILE A 56 2.31 -15.87 18.16
CA ILE A 56 1.39 -15.13 17.28
C ILE A 56 0.74 -16.08 16.27
N THR A 57 1.54 -16.84 15.52
CA THR A 57 1.04 -17.73 14.47
C THR A 57 0.16 -18.85 15.02
N ASN A 58 0.47 -19.40 16.19
CA ASN A 58 -0.36 -20.42 16.83
C ASN A 58 -1.72 -19.84 17.27
N ARG A 59 -1.75 -18.61 17.77
CA ARG A 59 -3.00 -17.92 18.14
C ARG A 59 -3.83 -17.58 16.90
N LEU A 60 -3.21 -17.08 15.83
CA LEU A 60 -3.87 -16.84 14.55
C LEU A 60 -4.48 -18.11 13.97
N LYS A 61 -3.75 -19.25 14.01
CA LYS A 61 -4.29 -20.56 13.59
C LYS A 61 -5.55 -20.95 14.37
N LYS A 62 -5.60 -20.68 15.69
CA LYS A 62 -6.80 -20.95 16.50
C LYS A 62 -7.99 -20.10 16.06
N TYR A 63 -7.78 -18.80 15.78
CA TYR A 63 -8.85 -17.92 15.29
C TYR A 63 -9.34 -18.32 13.90
N ILE A 64 -8.45 -18.74 13.01
CA ILE A 64 -8.84 -19.26 11.68
C ILE A 64 -9.66 -20.53 11.81
N ARG A 65 -9.23 -21.51 12.61
CA ARG A 65 -9.99 -22.75 12.86
C ARG A 65 -11.38 -22.49 13.47
N ALA A 66 -11.50 -21.42 14.25
CA ALA A 66 -12.77 -20.99 14.86
C ALA A 66 -13.62 -20.10 13.92
N GLY A 67 -13.21 -19.89 12.65
CA GLY A 67 -13.92 -19.04 11.69
C GLY A 67 -13.95 -17.56 12.03
N LYS A 68 -13.06 -17.10 12.93
CA LYS A 68 -13.02 -15.71 13.41
C LYS A 68 -12.06 -14.80 12.62
N LEU A 69 -11.18 -15.38 11.83
CA LEU A 69 -10.26 -14.72 10.91
C LEU A 69 -10.09 -15.58 9.65
N LEU A 70 -9.71 -14.96 8.55
CA LEU A 70 -9.37 -15.63 7.30
C LEU A 70 -7.87 -15.62 7.07
N ARG A 71 -7.35 -16.67 6.46
CA ARG A 71 -6.01 -16.68 5.89
C ARG A 71 -6.12 -16.44 4.39
N VAL A 72 -5.83 -15.21 3.96
CA VAL A 72 -5.93 -14.82 2.54
C VAL A 72 -4.70 -15.22 1.72
N ARG A 73 -3.54 -15.34 2.39
CA ARG A 73 -2.28 -15.84 1.80
C ARG A 73 -1.35 -16.33 2.92
N HIS A 74 -0.22 -16.96 2.53
CA HIS A 74 0.83 -17.29 3.50
C HIS A 74 1.34 -16.02 4.19
N GLY A 75 1.22 -15.97 5.53
CA GLY A 75 1.63 -14.83 6.35
C GLY A 75 0.71 -13.62 6.32
N LEU A 76 -0.42 -13.66 5.57
CA LEU A 76 -1.41 -12.60 5.50
C LEU A 76 -2.78 -13.11 5.93
N TYR A 77 -3.44 -12.34 6.78
CA TYR A 77 -4.70 -12.66 7.42
C TYR A 77 -5.67 -11.49 7.27
N ALA A 78 -6.97 -11.78 7.15
CA ALA A 78 -8.02 -10.78 7.06
C ALA A 78 -9.05 -10.98 8.19
N LYS A 79 -9.80 -9.93 8.50
CA LYS A 79 -10.90 -9.97 9.47
C LYS A 79 -12.02 -10.87 9.01
N ASP A 80 -12.44 -10.68 7.77
CA ASP A 80 -13.57 -11.36 7.11
C ASP A 80 -13.37 -11.31 5.59
N GLU A 81 -14.37 -11.74 4.83
CA GLU A 81 -14.35 -11.77 3.37
C GLU A 81 -14.45 -10.38 2.71
N ASN A 82 -14.88 -9.35 3.47
CA ASN A 82 -15.02 -7.97 2.98
C ASN A 82 -13.73 -7.13 3.13
N TYR A 83 -12.58 -7.79 3.24
CA TYR A 83 -11.30 -7.07 3.32
C TYR A 83 -11.01 -6.24 2.06
N ASP A 84 -10.26 -5.16 2.23
CA ASP A 84 -9.84 -4.31 1.12
C ASP A 84 -8.81 -5.04 0.23
N ARG A 85 -9.20 -5.33 -1.02
CA ARG A 85 -8.34 -5.99 -2.02
C ARG A 85 -7.11 -5.18 -2.39
N TYR A 86 -7.18 -3.84 -2.30
CA TYR A 86 -6.04 -2.98 -2.56
C TYR A 86 -5.04 -3.00 -1.40
N GLU A 87 -5.54 -3.07 -0.17
CA GLU A 87 -4.70 -3.32 1.01
C GLU A 87 -3.98 -4.66 0.88
N LEU A 88 -4.68 -5.73 0.50
CA LEU A 88 -4.05 -7.03 0.24
C LEU A 88 -2.98 -6.91 -0.84
N ALA A 89 -3.27 -6.27 -1.98
CA ALA A 89 -2.35 -6.14 -3.11
C ALA A 89 -1.05 -5.43 -2.72
N THR A 90 -1.11 -4.37 -1.92
CA THR A 90 0.09 -3.64 -1.48
C THR A 90 0.88 -4.36 -0.37
N ARG A 91 0.26 -5.33 0.34
CA ARG A 91 0.92 -6.09 1.42
C ARG A 91 1.63 -7.35 0.97
N ILE A 92 1.31 -7.89 -0.21
CA ILE A 92 1.94 -9.12 -0.73
C ILE A 92 3.41 -8.88 -1.06
N TYR A 93 3.73 -7.75 -1.69
CA TYR A 93 5.10 -7.34 -1.99
C TYR A 93 5.31 -5.89 -1.56
N THR A 94 6.16 -5.66 -0.58
CA THR A 94 6.47 -4.35 0.00
C THR A 94 7.95 -4.00 -0.23
N PRO A 95 8.30 -2.77 -0.66
CA PRO A 95 7.41 -1.64 -0.87
C PRO A 95 6.62 -1.73 -2.19
N SER A 96 5.42 -1.14 -2.19
CA SER A 96 4.56 -1.07 -3.37
C SER A 96 3.43 -0.04 -3.19
N TYR A 97 2.82 0.38 -4.30
CA TYR A 97 1.64 1.24 -4.30
C TYR A 97 0.71 0.91 -5.48
N ILE A 98 -0.57 1.22 -5.34
CA ILE A 98 -1.56 1.08 -6.42
C ILE A 98 -1.30 2.19 -7.44
N GLY A 99 -1.18 1.81 -8.72
CA GLY A 99 -0.85 2.73 -9.80
C GLY A 99 -1.35 2.27 -11.16
N PHE A 100 -0.71 2.75 -12.23
CA PHE A 100 -0.97 2.35 -13.60
C PHE A 100 -2.46 2.38 -13.96
N GLU A 101 -2.95 1.39 -14.70
CA GLU A 101 -4.33 1.31 -15.20
C GLU A 101 -5.36 1.36 -14.06
N THR A 102 -5.08 0.83 -12.89
CA THR A 102 -6.01 0.90 -11.75
C THR A 102 -6.33 2.34 -11.37
N VAL A 103 -5.31 3.20 -11.35
CA VAL A 103 -5.48 4.63 -11.05
C VAL A 103 -5.96 5.38 -12.29
N LEU A 104 -5.36 5.14 -13.46
CA LEU A 104 -5.70 5.82 -14.71
C LEU A 104 -7.19 5.67 -15.06
N THR A 105 -7.74 4.45 -14.90
CA THR A 105 -9.16 4.19 -15.14
C THR A 105 -10.04 4.83 -14.07
N ARG A 106 -9.67 4.71 -12.80
CA ARG A 106 -10.40 5.31 -11.68
C ARG A 106 -10.51 6.82 -11.80
N GLU A 107 -9.44 7.47 -12.23
CA GLU A 107 -9.33 8.94 -12.33
C GLU A 107 -9.76 9.48 -13.71
N GLY A 108 -10.26 8.61 -14.61
CA GLY A 108 -10.79 8.99 -15.92
C GLY A 108 -9.74 9.45 -16.94
N VAL A 109 -8.48 9.05 -16.78
CA VAL A 109 -7.40 9.28 -17.75
C VAL A 109 -7.46 8.24 -18.87
N SER A 110 -7.89 7.02 -18.56
CA SER A 110 -8.15 5.93 -19.52
C SER A 110 -9.53 5.34 -19.28
N PHE A 111 -10.23 4.97 -20.34
CA PHE A 111 -11.58 4.39 -20.28
C PHE A 111 -11.57 2.87 -20.45
N GLN A 112 -10.40 2.27 -20.66
CA GLN A 112 -10.26 0.83 -20.74
C GLN A 112 -10.35 0.20 -19.37
N TYR A 113 -11.34 -0.68 -19.18
CA TYR A 113 -11.48 -1.43 -17.93
C TYR A 113 -10.62 -2.68 -17.97
N TYR A 114 -9.76 -2.80 -16.96
CA TYR A 114 -8.97 -3.99 -16.71
C TYR A 114 -9.48 -4.65 -15.43
N GLY A 115 -9.79 -5.96 -15.46
CA GLY A 115 -10.18 -6.71 -14.28
C GLY A 115 -9.06 -6.91 -13.25
N ASN A 116 -7.82 -6.46 -13.58
CA ASN A 116 -6.64 -6.61 -12.74
C ASN A 116 -6.42 -5.38 -11.85
N ILE A 117 -5.85 -5.60 -10.67
CA ILE A 117 -5.25 -4.52 -9.87
C ILE A 117 -3.79 -4.37 -10.30
N PHE A 118 -3.40 -3.17 -10.75
CA PHE A 118 -2.03 -2.87 -11.12
C PHE A 118 -1.30 -2.18 -9.96
N VAL A 119 -0.10 -2.69 -9.66
CA VAL A 119 0.70 -2.31 -8.49
C VAL A 119 2.13 -2.02 -8.93
N ALA A 120 2.65 -0.85 -8.60
CA ALA A 120 4.07 -0.56 -8.73
C ALA A 120 4.84 -1.31 -7.63
N SER A 121 5.93 -2.01 -8.02
CA SER A 121 6.69 -2.84 -7.11
C SER A 121 8.15 -2.98 -7.56
N TYR A 122 8.96 -3.73 -6.82
CA TYR A 122 10.36 -4.01 -7.15
C TYR A 122 10.55 -5.20 -8.10
N LEU A 123 9.45 -5.88 -8.50
CA LEU A 123 9.47 -7.05 -9.38
C LEU A 123 8.30 -7.02 -10.38
N ASN A 124 8.42 -7.79 -11.46
CA ASN A 124 7.31 -8.10 -12.36
C ASN A 124 6.71 -9.44 -11.96
N ARG A 125 5.40 -9.45 -11.66
CA ARG A 125 4.68 -10.68 -11.33
C ARG A 125 3.18 -10.54 -11.50
N GLU A 126 2.55 -11.57 -12.00
CA GLU A 126 1.11 -11.73 -11.93
C GLU A 126 0.76 -12.81 -10.91
N ILE A 127 -0.25 -12.54 -10.12
CA ILE A 127 -0.80 -13.49 -9.17
C ILE A 127 -2.32 -13.39 -9.17
N GLU A 128 -2.93 -14.45 -8.67
CA GLU A 128 -4.35 -14.44 -8.32
C GLU A 128 -4.49 -14.66 -6.81
N ALA A 129 -5.33 -13.85 -6.18
CA ALA A 129 -5.67 -13.96 -4.77
C ALA A 129 -7.19 -13.80 -4.60
N ASN A 130 -7.86 -14.85 -4.16
CA ASN A 130 -9.32 -14.91 -3.97
C ASN A 130 -10.10 -14.40 -5.20
N GLY A 131 -9.75 -14.90 -6.39
CA GLY A 131 -10.41 -14.53 -7.66
C GLY A 131 -10.01 -13.16 -8.21
N GLN A 132 -9.21 -12.36 -7.48
CA GLN A 132 -8.70 -11.08 -7.94
C GLN A 132 -7.31 -11.24 -8.57
N LYS A 133 -7.17 -10.87 -9.83
CA LYS A 133 -5.87 -10.80 -10.50
C LYS A 133 -5.15 -9.53 -10.10
N ILE A 134 -3.85 -9.67 -9.77
CA ILE A 134 -2.97 -8.56 -9.36
C ILE A 134 -1.73 -8.62 -10.23
N THR A 135 -1.44 -7.52 -10.92
CA THR A 135 -0.27 -7.37 -11.81
C THR A 135 0.73 -6.41 -11.16
N TYR A 136 1.86 -6.94 -10.72
CA TYR A 136 2.97 -6.15 -10.20
C TYR A 136 3.89 -5.75 -11.35
N VAL A 137 4.18 -4.47 -11.43
CA VAL A 137 5.02 -3.87 -12.45
C VAL A 137 6.29 -3.34 -11.78
N ARG A 138 7.45 -3.79 -12.28
CA ARG A 138 8.74 -3.40 -11.72
C ARG A 138 9.07 -1.96 -12.00
N MET A 139 9.40 -1.23 -10.94
CA MET A 139 9.93 0.13 -10.97
C MET A 139 11.38 0.17 -10.48
N LYS A 140 12.16 1.17 -10.94
CA LYS A 140 13.48 1.44 -10.39
C LYS A 140 13.35 1.76 -8.89
N ARG A 141 14.28 1.25 -8.06
CA ARG A 141 14.20 1.40 -6.61
C ARG A 141 14.11 2.87 -6.17
N SER A 142 14.88 3.78 -6.80
CA SER A 142 14.82 5.22 -6.49
C SER A 142 13.43 5.81 -6.74
N VAL A 143 12.77 5.42 -7.84
CA VAL A 143 11.41 5.85 -8.18
C VAL A 143 10.39 5.23 -7.22
N LEU A 144 10.52 3.93 -6.92
CA LEU A 144 9.58 3.21 -6.05
C LEU A 144 9.59 3.72 -4.60
N SER A 145 10.74 4.17 -4.10
CA SER A 145 10.88 4.70 -2.73
C SER A 145 10.59 6.18 -2.59
N ASP A 146 10.44 6.91 -3.69
CA ASP A 146 10.06 8.31 -3.68
C ASP A 146 8.55 8.46 -3.51
N THR A 147 8.14 9.27 -2.53
CA THR A 147 6.73 9.45 -2.15
C THR A 147 6.02 10.59 -2.87
N THR A 148 6.71 11.34 -3.75
CA THR A 148 6.12 12.44 -4.53
C THR A 148 5.01 11.88 -5.44
N GLY A 149 3.80 12.42 -5.31
CA GLY A 149 2.62 11.92 -6.02
C GLY A 149 2.07 10.58 -5.49
N ILE A 150 2.39 10.21 -4.23
CA ILE A 150 1.82 9.05 -3.54
C ILE A 150 1.01 9.52 -2.35
N ASN A 151 -0.27 9.13 -2.30
CA ASN A 151 -1.18 9.39 -1.21
C ASN A 151 -1.46 8.10 -0.42
N HIS A 152 -1.72 8.24 0.89
CA HIS A 152 -2.12 7.13 1.73
C HIS A 152 -3.60 7.27 2.10
N VAL A 153 -4.40 6.29 1.69
CA VAL A 153 -5.85 6.24 2.00
C VAL A 153 -6.13 4.91 2.69
N ASN A 154 -6.62 4.96 3.91
CA ASN A 154 -6.90 3.79 4.75
C ASN A 154 -5.71 2.80 4.87
N GLY A 155 -4.48 3.34 4.91
CA GLY A 155 -3.26 2.53 5.01
C GLY A 155 -2.79 1.90 3.70
N VAL A 156 -3.44 2.19 2.58
CA VAL A 156 -3.03 1.79 1.23
C VAL A 156 -2.34 2.97 0.54
N ALA A 157 -1.16 2.71 -0.03
CA ALA A 157 -0.45 3.69 -0.84
C ALA A 157 -1.02 3.72 -2.27
N TRP A 158 -1.40 4.91 -2.75
CA TRP A 158 -2.00 5.16 -4.06
C TRP A 158 -1.20 6.21 -4.81
N ALA A 159 -0.88 5.94 -6.07
CA ALA A 159 -0.40 6.99 -6.97
C ALA A 159 -1.51 8.03 -7.22
N THR A 160 -1.13 9.30 -7.38
CA THR A 160 -2.00 10.28 -8.02
C THR A 160 -2.14 9.95 -9.50
N LYS A 161 -3.11 10.54 -10.18
CA LYS A 161 -3.31 10.35 -11.63
C LYS A 161 -2.07 10.78 -12.44
N GLU A 162 -1.39 11.85 -12.01
CA GLU A 162 -0.17 12.36 -12.62
C GLU A 162 0.99 11.37 -12.44
N ARG A 163 1.12 10.80 -11.23
CA ARG A 163 2.12 9.78 -10.95
C ARG A 163 1.85 8.51 -11.77
N ALA A 164 0.60 8.04 -11.83
CA ALA A 164 0.22 6.86 -12.60
C ALA A 164 0.44 7.06 -14.12
N PHE A 165 0.18 8.26 -14.64
CA PHE A 165 0.50 8.66 -16.01
C PHE A 165 2.00 8.54 -16.30
N LEU A 166 2.84 9.10 -15.42
CA LEU A 166 4.29 9.04 -15.55
C LEU A 166 4.83 7.61 -15.40
N ASP A 167 4.33 6.84 -14.43
CA ASP A 167 4.71 5.44 -14.23
C ASP A 167 4.43 4.61 -15.49
N ARG A 168 3.26 4.82 -16.12
CA ARG A 168 2.92 4.11 -17.36
C ARG A 168 3.87 4.46 -18.50
N LEU A 169 4.17 5.73 -18.72
CA LEU A 169 5.12 6.17 -19.74
C LEU A 169 6.57 5.77 -19.43
N TYR A 170 6.90 5.62 -18.15
CA TYR A 170 8.23 5.16 -17.74
C TYR A 170 8.48 3.71 -18.17
N VAL A 171 7.49 2.82 -18.05
CA VAL A 171 7.63 1.40 -18.36
C VAL A 171 7.31 1.06 -19.82
N THR A 172 6.57 1.91 -20.54
CA THR A 172 6.23 1.70 -21.96
C THR A 172 6.73 2.85 -22.83
N LYS A 173 7.04 2.53 -24.09
CA LYS A 173 7.45 3.58 -25.05
C LYS A 173 6.29 4.42 -25.53
N GLU A 174 5.13 3.81 -25.71
CA GLU A 174 3.91 4.46 -26.20
C GLU A 174 2.72 3.90 -25.44
N TYR A 175 1.77 4.77 -25.13
CA TYR A 175 0.51 4.40 -24.51
C TYR A 175 -0.57 5.39 -24.95
N HIS A 176 -1.77 4.92 -25.22
CA HIS A 176 -2.91 5.78 -25.55
C HIS A 176 -3.64 6.14 -24.27
N PHE A 177 -3.80 7.44 -24.03
CA PHE A 177 -4.63 7.98 -22.95
C PHE A 177 -5.86 8.62 -23.57
N ASP A 178 -7.04 8.29 -23.06
CA ASP A 178 -8.31 8.75 -23.63
C ASP A 178 -8.63 10.19 -23.25
N ASN A 179 -8.19 10.62 -22.05
CA ASN A 179 -8.51 11.96 -21.54
C ASN A 179 -7.35 12.55 -20.73
N LEU A 180 -6.63 13.49 -21.33
CA LEU A 180 -5.56 14.22 -20.68
C LEU A 180 -6.02 15.52 -20.00
N ASN A 181 -7.29 15.94 -20.19
CA ASN A 181 -7.84 17.16 -19.58
C ASN A 181 -7.91 17.08 -18.05
N VAL A 182 -7.97 15.85 -17.50
CA VAL A 182 -8.05 15.64 -16.06
C VAL A 182 -6.71 15.79 -15.35
N LEU A 183 -5.58 15.79 -16.10
CA LEU A 183 -4.24 15.94 -15.53
C LEU A 183 -3.94 17.38 -15.15
N ASP A 184 -3.28 17.55 -14.01
CA ASP A 184 -2.62 18.78 -13.61
C ASP A 184 -1.18 18.75 -14.16
N TRP A 185 -0.94 19.50 -15.24
CA TRP A 185 0.34 19.47 -15.94
C TRP A 185 1.48 20.05 -15.09
N ASP A 186 1.22 21.00 -14.18
CA ASP A 186 2.25 21.52 -13.28
C ASP A 186 2.73 20.41 -12.34
N LYS A 187 1.80 19.62 -11.78
CA LYS A 187 2.14 18.44 -10.97
C LYS A 187 2.81 17.34 -11.80
N VAL A 188 2.42 17.14 -13.06
CA VAL A 188 3.11 16.20 -13.94
C VAL A 188 4.59 16.58 -14.07
N PHE A 189 4.91 17.87 -14.32
CA PHE A 189 6.29 18.32 -14.45
C PHE A 189 7.07 18.31 -13.13
N GLU A 190 6.41 18.59 -12.00
CA GLU A 190 7.00 18.46 -10.68
C GLU A 190 7.43 16.99 -10.41
N ILE A 191 6.50 16.05 -10.56
CA ILE A 191 6.73 14.61 -10.29
C ILE A 191 7.72 14.00 -11.30
N LEU A 192 7.77 14.51 -12.54
CA LEU A 192 8.66 14.02 -13.59
C LEU A 192 10.14 14.02 -13.17
N THR A 193 10.54 14.93 -12.31
CA THR A 193 11.92 15.04 -11.80
C THR A 193 12.38 13.80 -11.04
N VAL A 194 11.45 13.06 -10.41
CA VAL A 194 11.72 11.84 -9.65
C VAL A 194 12.35 10.73 -10.51
N TYR A 195 12.06 10.73 -11.81
CA TYR A 195 12.46 9.62 -12.70
C TYR A 195 13.88 9.79 -13.25
N GLU A 196 14.44 10.99 -13.26
CA GLU A 196 15.77 11.30 -13.85
C GLU A 196 15.96 10.65 -15.21
N ASN A 197 14.96 10.74 -16.11
CA ASN A 197 14.90 10.00 -17.36
C ASN A 197 14.61 10.91 -18.57
N LYS A 198 15.66 11.22 -19.34
CA LYS A 198 15.55 12.09 -20.54
C LYS A 198 14.56 11.58 -21.59
N ARG A 199 14.42 10.25 -21.75
CA ARG A 199 13.42 9.67 -22.68
C ARG A 199 12.01 10.01 -22.22
N LEU A 200 11.71 9.79 -20.93
CA LEU A 200 10.41 10.10 -20.34
C LEU A 200 10.12 11.60 -20.44
N GLU A 201 11.09 12.45 -20.12
CA GLU A 201 10.95 13.91 -20.23
C GLU A 201 10.56 14.34 -21.66
N LYS A 202 11.27 13.83 -22.70
CA LYS A 202 10.96 14.11 -24.11
C LYS A 202 9.54 13.63 -24.46
N GLN A 203 9.14 12.48 -23.95
CA GLN A 203 7.83 11.88 -24.21
C GLN A 203 6.71 12.70 -23.56
N VAL A 204 6.85 13.09 -22.29
CA VAL A 204 5.89 13.94 -21.57
C VAL A 204 5.72 15.29 -22.26
N LYS A 205 6.82 15.93 -22.68
CA LYS A 205 6.77 17.19 -23.47
C LYS A 205 6.02 17.03 -24.80
N LYS A 206 6.12 15.86 -25.47
CA LYS A 206 5.34 15.55 -26.67
C LYS A 206 3.84 15.45 -26.36
N TYR A 207 3.46 14.73 -25.31
CA TYR A 207 2.05 14.63 -24.89
C TYR A 207 1.47 15.98 -24.53
N HIS A 208 2.19 16.78 -23.74
CA HIS A 208 1.75 18.13 -23.35
C HIS A 208 1.56 19.05 -24.56
N ARG A 209 2.51 19.07 -25.51
CA ARG A 209 2.40 19.87 -26.73
C ARG A 209 1.17 19.46 -27.56
N ASN A 210 0.95 18.17 -27.74
CA ASN A 210 -0.21 17.68 -28.48
C ASN A 210 -1.51 18.08 -27.77
N PHE A 211 -1.55 17.97 -26.45
CA PHE A 211 -2.68 18.37 -25.63
C PHE A 211 -3.02 19.86 -25.82
N VAL A 212 -2.02 20.75 -25.71
CA VAL A 212 -2.21 22.21 -25.88
C VAL A 212 -2.68 22.56 -27.31
N ASN A 213 -2.18 21.86 -28.32
CA ASN A 213 -2.56 22.09 -29.72
C ASN A 213 -3.98 21.58 -30.08
N THR A 214 -4.63 20.82 -29.20
CA THR A 214 -5.96 20.21 -29.45
C THR A 214 -7.06 20.97 -28.71
N GLN A 215 -6.70 21.92 -27.82
CA GLN A 215 -7.62 22.87 -27.18
C GLN A 215 -7.82 24.11 -28.02
#